data_aa01b997aabcc02d4cce0f369465044c
#
_entry.id   aa01b997aabcc02d4cce0f369465044c
#
_cell.length_a   1.000
_cell.length_b   1.000
_cell.length_c   1.000
_cell.angle_alpha   90.00
_cell.angle_beta   90.00
_cell.angle_gamma   90.00
#
_symmetry.space_group_name_H-M   'P 1'
#
loop_
_entity.id
_entity.type
_entity.pdbx_description
1 polymer ?
#
loop_
_entity_poly.entity_id
_entity_poly.type
_entity_poly.pdbx_seq_one_letter_code
_entity_poly.pdbx_strand_id
1 'polypeptide(L)' 'MIRKFETQDLGTVMQIWLHGNLDAHAFIPASFWEAHFEMVRDMLPQAELYVHENVDTRQID' A
#
# COMPACT_ATOMS: atom_id res chain seq x y z
N MET A 1 12.40 -9.10 -5.64
CA MET A 1 12.68 -8.34 -6.86
C MET A 1 11.95 -7.01 -6.84
N ILE A 2 12.64 -5.94 -7.14
CA ILE A 2 12.01 -4.63 -7.24
C ILE A 2 11.57 -4.41 -8.68
N ARG A 3 10.31 -4.06 -8.86
CA ARG A 3 9.75 -3.76 -10.18
C ARG A 3 8.83 -2.56 -10.11
N LYS A 4 8.47 -2.02 -11.27
CA LYS A 4 7.57 -0.89 -11.35
C LYS A 4 6.16 -1.30 -10.92
N PHE A 5 5.47 -0.40 -10.21
CA PHE A 5 4.08 -0.58 -9.82
C PHE A 5 3.17 -0.74 -11.05
N GLU A 6 2.25 -1.67 -10.96
CA GLU A 6 1.21 -1.88 -11.97
C GLU A 6 -0.17 -1.69 -11.34
N THR A 7 -1.16 -1.33 -12.14
CA THR A 7 -2.51 -1.08 -11.65
C THR A 7 -3.09 -2.26 -10.86
N GLN A 8 -2.77 -3.49 -11.27
CA GLN A 8 -3.23 -4.68 -10.57
C GLN A 8 -2.67 -4.82 -9.15
N ASP A 9 -1.60 -4.10 -8.84
CA ASP A 9 -0.98 -4.12 -7.51
C ASP A 9 -1.70 -3.23 -6.50
N LEU A 10 -2.62 -2.39 -6.96
CA LEU A 10 -3.20 -1.33 -6.14
C LEU A 10 -3.84 -1.87 -4.86
N GLY A 11 -4.64 -2.93 -4.97
CA GLY A 11 -5.30 -3.51 -3.79
C GLY A 11 -4.31 -3.97 -2.74
N THR A 12 -3.27 -4.70 -3.16
CA THR A 12 -2.25 -5.21 -2.24
C THR A 12 -1.44 -4.07 -1.61
N VAL A 13 -1.03 -3.09 -2.43
CA VAL A 13 -0.27 -1.95 -1.92
C VAL A 13 -1.08 -1.16 -0.90
N MET A 14 -2.37 -0.97 -1.14
CA MET A 14 -3.24 -0.25 -0.21
C MET A 14 -3.39 -1.00 1.11
N GLN A 15 -3.46 -2.33 1.10
CA GLN A 15 -3.52 -3.12 2.32
C GLN A 15 -2.21 -3.01 3.12
N ILE A 16 -1.08 -3.03 2.44
CA ILE A 16 0.22 -2.85 3.09
C ILE A 16 0.30 -1.46 3.73
N TRP A 17 -0.12 -0.43 3.01
CA TRP A 17 -0.15 0.94 3.53
C TRP A 17 -1.00 1.05 4.79
N LEU A 18 -2.22 0.52 4.74
CA LEU A 18 -3.16 0.61 5.86
C LEU A 18 -2.63 -0.15 7.09
N HIS A 19 -2.27 -1.42 6.91
CA HIS A 19 -1.82 -2.25 8.02
C HIS A 19 -0.52 -1.75 8.62
N GLY A 20 0.41 -1.29 7.78
CA GLY A 20 1.67 -0.74 8.27
C GLY A 20 1.47 0.49 9.14
N ASN A 21 0.53 1.37 8.75
CA ASN A 21 0.23 2.57 9.53
C ASN A 21 -0.52 2.23 10.81
N LEU A 22 -1.45 1.28 10.77
CA LEU A 22 -2.16 0.84 11.97
C LEU A 22 -1.20 0.27 13.02
N ASP A 23 -0.21 -0.50 12.59
CA ASP A 23 0.79 -1.09 13.48
C ASP A 23 1.77 -0.04 14.00
N ALA A 24 2.31 0.80 13.11
CA ALA A 24 3.35 1.76 13.47
C ALA A 24 2.82 2.92 14.31
N HIS A 25 1.53 3.25 14.17
CA HIS A 25 0.91 4.40 14.81
C HIS A 25 -0.34 3.99 15.58
N ALA A 26 -0.21 3.00 16.45
CA ALA A 26 -1.34 2.45 17.20
C ALA A 26 -2.04 3.49 18.10
N PHE A 27 -1.36 4.59 18.43
CA PHE A 27 -1.94 5.69 19.21
C PHE A 27 -2.89 6.57 18.39
N ILE A 28 -2.90 6.44 17.06
CA ILE A 28 -3.81 7.19 16.18
C ILE A 28 -5.01 6.29 15.89
N PRO A 29 -6.25 6.78 16.04
CA PRO A 29 -7.43 5.94 15.76
C PRO A 29 -7.43 5.39 14.34
N ALA A 30 -7.90 4.14 14.21
CA ALA A 30 -7.99 3.49 12.91
C ALA A 30 -8.83 4.31 11.91
N SER A 31 -9.85 5.00 12.39
CA SER A 31 -10.71 5.85 11.57
C SER A 31 -9.96 6.94 10.81
N PHE A 32 -8.84 7.42 11.38
CA PHE A 32 -7.98 8.40 10.70
C PHE A 32 -7.41 7.81 9.40
N TRP A 33 -6.88 6.59 9.46
CA TRP A 33 -6.28 5.93 8.29
C TRP A 33 -7.35 5.53 7.29
N GLU A 34 -8.50 5.07 7.77
CA GLU A 34 -9.62 4.70 6.91
C GLU A 34 -10.17 5.91 6.14
N ALA A 35 -10.23 7.07 6.80
CA ALA A 35 -10.69 8.30 6.16
C ALA A 35 -9.74 8.76 5.03
N HIS A 36 -8.45 8.45 5.14
CA HIS A 36 -7.46 8.82 4.14
C HIS A 36 -7.23 7.74 3.07
N PHE A 37 -7.79 6.57 3.28
CA PHE A 37 -7.56 5.41 2.41
C PHE A 37 -7.91 5.70 0.95
N GLU A 38 -9.09 6.24 0.70
CA GLU A 38 -9.54 6.52 -0.66
C GLU A 38 -8.68 7.57 -1.35
N MET A 39 -8.29 8.61 -0.61
CA MET A 39 -7.42 9.65 -1.15
C MET A 39 -6.07 9.09 -1.58
N VAL A 40 -5.46 8.27 -0.73
CA VAL A 40 -4.17 7.65 -1.04
C VAL A 40 -4.32 6.70 -2.23
N ARG A 41 -5.39 5.91 -2.25
CA ARG A 41 -5.67 4.99 -3.35
C ARG A 41 -5.76 5.72 -4.69
N ASP A 42 -6.39 6.90 -4.70
CA ASP A 42 -6.56 7.68 -5.92
C ASP A 42 -5.24 8.35 -6.35
N MET A 43 -4.36 8.65 -5.39
CA MET A 43 -3.08 9.32 -5.68
C MET A 43 -1.98 8.35 -6.12
N LEU A 44 -1.98 7.12 -5.60
CA LEU A 44 -0.89 6.18 -5.85
C LEU A 44 -0.63 5.89 -7.34
N PRO A 45 -1.67 5.66 -8.18
CA PRO A 45 -1.41 5.36 -9.59
C PRO A 45 -0.79 6.52 -10.37
N GLN A 46 -0.85 7.74 -9.83
CA GLN A 46 -0.29 8.92 -10.48
C GLN A 46 1.16 9.17 -10.08
N ALA A 47 1.64 8.48 -9.06
CA ALA A 47 3.01 8.59 -8.58
C ALA A 47 3.90 7.57 -9.27
N GLU A 48 5.19 7.91 -9.40
CA GLU A 48 6.17 6.93 -9.85
C GLU A 48 6.50 6.01 -8.69
N LEU A 49 6.05 4.76 -8.77
CA LEU A 49 6.11 3.81 -7.68
C LEU A 49 6.81 2.52 -8.08
N TYR A 50 7.54 1.95 -7.14
CA TYR A 50 8.16 0.64 -7.28
C TYR A 50 7.72 -0.24 -6.13
N VAL A 51 7.58 -1.54 -6.40
CA VAL A 51 7.16 -2.52 -5.41
C VAL A 51 8.20 -3.63 -5.30
N HIS A 52 8.30 -4.24 -4.13
CA HIS A 52 9.14 -5.41 -3.92
C HIS A 52 8.27 -6.66 -4.04
N GLU A 53 8.58 -7.50 -5.04
CA GLU A 53 7.86 -8.73 -5.28
C GLU A 53 8.71 -9.91 -4.86
N ASN A 54 8.12 -10.81 -4.07
CA ASN A 54 8.77 -12.07 -3.72
C ASN A 54 8.79 -12.96 -4.96
N VAL A 55 9.99 -13.36 -5.40
CA VAL A 55 10.15 -14.11 -6.66
C VAL A 55 9.56 -15.51 -6.61
N ASP A 56 9.44 -16.10 -5.42
CA ASP A 56 8.92 -17.45 -5.25
C ASP A 56 7.40 -17.48 -5.21
N THR A 57 6.77 -16.54 -4.50
CA THR A 57 5.33 -16.49 -4.30
C THR A 57 4.62 -15.51 -5.21
N ARG A 58 5.36 -14.60 -5.84
CA ARG A 58 4.84 -13.51 -6.66
C ARG A 58 3.99 -12.51 -5.87
N GLN A 59 4.14 -12.51 -4.55
CA GLN A 59 3.44 -11.57 -3.67
C GLN A 59 4.29 -10.33 -3.42
N ILE A 60 3.61 -9.21 -3.26
CA ILE A 60 4.24 -7.95 -2.88
C ILE A 60 4.38 -7.91 -1.37
N ASP A 61 5.58 -7.55 -0.90
CA ASP A 61 5.84 -7.46 0.53
C ASP A 61 6.53 -6.14 0.93
#